data_3871a79fef3689bc1c8ebe43c8b1e539
#
_entry.id   3871a79fef3689bc1c8ebe43c8b1e539
#
_cell.length_a   1.000
_cell.length_b   1.000
_cell.length_c   1.000
_cell.angle_alpha   90.00
_cell.angle_beta   90.00
_cell.angle_gamma   90.00
#
_symmetry.space_group_name_H-M   'P 1'
#
loop_
_entity.id
_entity.type
_entity.pdbx_description
1 polymer ?
#
loop_
_entity_poly.entity_id
_entity_poly.type
_entity_poly.pdbx_seq_one_letter_code
_entity_poly.pdbx_strand_id
1 'polypeptide(L)'
;EKASVTNDGDANGKTTYTINKGYATVADTLSFNLHVGADADMTNKITVDIDTMNSANLGIKGLNVTDATGTAATYAVDAISDAIAKVSSQRSALGAVQNRLEHTIDNLDNIVENTTTAESRIRDTDMAEEMVNYSKNNILAQAGQSMLAQANQSTQGVLSLLQ
;
A
#
# COMPACT_ATOMS: atom_id res chain seq x y z
N GLU A 1 -7.02 32.33 6.13
CA GLU A 1 -8.20 33.14 6.51
C GLU A 1 -7.97 34.56 6.01
N LYS A 2 -8.67 35.01 4.98
CA LYS A 2 -8.64 36.42 4.56
C LYS A 2 -9.87 37.08 5.15
N ALA A 3 -9.68 37.92 6.16
CA ALA A 3 -10.71 38.82 6.64
C ALA A 3 -10.82 39.99 5.64
N SER A 4 -12.01 40.18 5.07
CA SER A 4 -12.31 41.36 4.24
C SER A 4 -12.92 42.43 5.15
N VAL A 5 -12.27 43.57 5.23
CA VAL A 5 -12.78 44.73 5.98
C VAL A 5 -13.36 45.70 4.97
N THR A 6 -14.67 45.90 5.03
CA THR A 6 -15.35 46.92 4.23
C THR A 6 -15.58 48.16 5.12
N ASN A 7 -15.11 49.29 4.66
CA ASN A 7 -15.28 50.55 5.37
C ASN A 7 -16.48 51.27 4.72
N ASP A 8 -17.60 51.30 5.41
CA ASP A 8 -18.77 52.10 5.00
C ASP A 8 -18.82 53.39 5.88
N GLY A 9 -18.40 54.49 5.29
CA GLY A 9 -18.39 55.79 5.94
C GLY A 9 -19.79 56.41 5.96
N ASP A 10 -20.40 56.44 7.13
CA ASP A 10 -21.65 57.17 7.34
C ASP A 10 -21.40 58.67 7.47
N ALA A 11 -22.33 59.49 6.95
CA ALA A 11 -22.28 60.95 6.93
C ALA A 11 -22.18 61.62 8.33
N ASN A 12 -22.23 60.81 9.39
CA ASN A 12 -22.17 61.24 10.79
C ASN A 12 -20.81 60.97 11.49
N GLY A 13 -19.76 60.72 10.71
CA GLY A 13 -18.40 60.53 11.23
C GLY A 13 -18.19 59.23 12.00
N LYS A 14 -19.13 58.32 11.96
CA LYS A 14 -19.01 57.00 12.61
C LYS A 14 -18.59 55.95 11.58
N THR A 15 -17.40 55.44 11.75
CA THR A 15 -16.84 54.39 10.90
C THR A 15 -17.25 53.03 11.44
N THR A 16 -18.07 52.30 10.68
CA THR A 16 -18.46 50.93 11.06
C THR A 16 -17.56 49.96 10.31
N TYR A 17 -16.81 49.13 11.03
CA TYR A 17 -16.03 48.06 10.43
C TYR A 17 -16.79 46.75 10.49
N THR A 18 -17.14 46.22 9.33
CA THR A 18 -17.77 44.89 9.23
C THR A 18 -16.67 43.87 8.92
N ILE A 19 -16.35 43.00 9.86
CA ILE A 19 -15.40 41.91 9.67
C ILE A 19 -16.19 40.69 9.22
N ASN A 20 -16.11 40.35 7.94
CA ASN A 20 -16.69 39.13 7.42
C ASN A 20 -15.72 37.97 7.66
N LYS A 21 -16.16 36.99 8.44
CA LYS A 21 -15.41 35.76 8.67
C LYS A 21 -15.37 34.93 7.38
N GLY A 22 -14.18 34.75 6.80
CA GLY A 22 -14.02 33.89 5.65
C GLY A 22 -14.34 32.43 6.02
N TYR A 23 -15.09 31.76 5.18
CA TYR A 23 -15.38 30.33 5.31
C TYR A 23 -14.40 29.57 4.41
N ALA A 24 -13.67 28.60 4.98
CA ALA A 24 -13.01 27.58 4.21
C ALA A 24 -13.99 26.42 4.03
N THR A 25 -14.30 26.06 2.79
CA THR A 25 -15.01 24.80 2.51
C THR A 25 -14.05 23.67 2.75
N VAL A 26 -14.26 22.91 3.82
CA VAL A 26 -13.59 21.65 4.07
C VAL A 26 -14.41 20.56 3.39
N ALA A 27 -13.76 19.66 2.66
CA ALA A 27 -14.44 18.51 2.08
C ALA A 27 -15.10 17.68 3.19
N ASP A 28 -16.34 17.27 2.96
CA ASP A 28 -17.09 16.49 3.93
C ASP A 28 -16.55 15.08 4.11
N THR A 29 -15.87 14.56 3.09
CA THR A 29 -15.28 13.22 3.07
C THR A 29 -13.83 13.29 2.60
N LEU A 30 -12.94 12.66 3.33
CA LEU A 30 -11.57 12.39 2.90
C LEU A 30 -11.53 11.01 2.26
N SER A 31 -11.26 10.96 0.96
CA SER A 31 -11.09 9.71 0.22
C SER A 31 -9.65 9.56 -0.23
N PHE A 32 -9.05 8.40 0.05
CA PHE A 32 -7.71 8.06 -0.43
C PHE A 32 -7.62 6.58 -0.78
N ASN A 33 -6.71 6.27 -1.70
CA ASN A 33 -6.50 4.93 -2.19
C ASN A 33 -5.18 4.38 -1.64
N LEU A 34 -5.24 3.27 -0.94
CA LEU A 34 -4.09 2.50 -0.51
C LEU A 34 -3.70 1.53 -1.63
N HIS A 35 -2.47 1.61 -2.11
CA HIS A 35 -1.96 0.65 -3.06
C HIS A 35 -1.58 -0.65 -2.34
N VAL A 36 -2.13 -1.77 -2.77
CA VAL A 36 -1.93 -3.10 -2.19
C VAL A 36 -1.55 -4.07 -3.32
N GLY A 37 -0.29 -4.49 -3.36
CA GLY A 37 0.17 -5.42 -4.38
C GLY A 37 1.47 -4.99 -5.06
N ALA A 38 2.04 -5.88 -5.86
CA ALA A 38 3.33 -5.68 -6.51
C ALA A 38 3.23 -4.92 -7.84
N ASP A 39 2.07 -4.96 -8.50
CA ASP A 39 1.87 -4.37 -9.81
C ASP A 39 1.29 -2.96 -9.73
N ALA A 40 1.73 -2.09 -10.64
CA ALA A 40 1.26 -0.71 -10.77
C ALA A 40 -0.18 -0.61 -11.34
N ASP A 41 -0.97 -1.68 -11.27
CA ASP A 41 -2.33 -1.71 -11.79
C ASP A 41 -3.28 -0.87 -10.92
N MET A 42 -4.22 -0.21 -11.58
CA MET A 42 -5.27 0.58 -10.94
C MET A 42 -6.24 -0.27 -10.11
N THR A 43 -6.33 -1.58 -10.36
CA THR A 43 -7.18 -2.52 -9.64
C THR A 43 -6.62 -2.91 -8.27
N ASN A 44 -5.29 -2.76 -8.07
CA ASN A 44 -4.60 -3.10 -6.82
C ASN A 44 -4.68 -1.96 -5.79
N LYS A 45 -5.89 -1.42 -5.58
CA LYS A 45 -6.13 -0.33 -4.63
C LYS A 45 -7.31 -0.63 -3.73
N ILE A 46 -7.16 -0.28 -2.46
CA ILE A 46 -8.25 -0.26 -1.49
C ILE A 46 -8.57 1.20 -1.21
N THR A 47 -9.79 1.62 -1.57
CA THR A 47 -10.28 2.96 -1.26
C THR A 47 -10.74 3.01 0.18
N VAL A 48 -10.32 4.07 0.88
CA VAL A 48 -10.73 4.37 2.25
C VAL A 48 -11.38 5.73 2.24
N ASP A 49 -12.64 5.76 2.67
CA ASP A 49 -13.43 6.98 2.81
C ASP A 49 -13.64 7.28 4.30
N ILE A 50 -13.28 8.48 4.71
CA ILE A 50 -13.43 8.95 6.08
C ILE A 50 -14.27 10.22 6.05
N ASP A 51 -15.46 10.14 6.61
CA ASP A 51 -16.32 11.31 6.77
C ASP A 51 -15.81 12.24 7.87
N THR A 52 -16.03 13.54 7.68
CA THR A 52 -15.62 14.55 8.65
C THR A 52 -16.44 14.42 9.94
N MET A 53 -15.78 14.08 11.06
CA MET A 53 -16.39 13.83 12.37
C MET A 53 -16.37 15.09 13.26
N ASN A 54 -16.68 16.25 12.70
CA ASN A 54 -16.81 17.47 13.49
C ASN A 54 -18.24 17.62 14.04
N SER A 55 -18.42 18.45 15.06
CA SER A 55 -19.71 18.68 15.71
C SER A 55 -20.80 19.23 14.77
N ALA A 56 -20.39 19.88 13.68
CA ALA A 56 -21.33 20.40 12.69
C ALA A 56 -21.85 19.28 11.78
N ASN A 57 -20.96 18.42 11.27
CA ASN A 57 -21.33 17.29 10.40
C ASN A 57 -22.06 16.18 11.17
N LEU A 58 -21.75 16.02 12.45
CA LEU A 58 -22.50 15.12 13.33
C LEU A 58 -23.88 15.69 13.72
N GLY A 59 -24.15 16.99 13.45
CA GLY A 59 -25.42 17.61 13.78
C GLY A 59 -25.61 17.97 15.25
N ILE A 60 -24.54 17.86 16.08
CA ILE A 60 -24.59 18.14 17.53
C ILE A 60 -24.14 19.55 17.90
N LYS A 61 -23.84 20.39 16.90
CA LYS A 61 -23.41 21.76 17.14
C LYS A 61 -24.63 22.64 17.48
N GLY A 62 -24.59 23.28 18.64
CA GLY A 62 -25.64 24.24 19.06
C GLY A 62 -26.87 23.58 19.66
N LEU A 63 -26.77 22.33 20.11
CA LEU A 63 -27.85 21.67 20.88
C LEU A 63 -28.18 22.52 22.11
N ASN A 64 -29.46 22.81 22.31
CA ASN A 64 -29.97 23.50 23.47
C ASN A 64 -30.93 22.54 24.22
N VAL A 65 -30.75 22.42 25.51
CA VAL A 65 -31.61 21.58 26.40
C VAL A 65 -32.40 22.41 27.40
N THR A 66 -32.23 23.74 27.35
CA THR A 66 -32.87 24.69 28.30
C THR A 66 -34.22 25.16 27.77
N ASP A 67 -35.12 24.22 27.56
CA ASP A 67 -36.51 24.55 27.12
C ASP A 67 -37.49 24.16 28.27
N ALA A 68 -38.46 25.07 28.51
CA ALA A 68 -39.47 24.83 29.54
C ALA A 68 -40.45 23.69 29.20
N THR A 69 -40.52 23.31 27.91
CA THR A 69 -41.43 22.26 27.41
C THR A 69 -40.77 20.86 27.33
N GLY A 70 -39.44 20.78 27.47
CA GLY A 70 -38.66 19.55 27.29
C GLY A 70 -38.49 19.10 25.82
N THR A 71 -39.11 19.80 24.87
CA THR A 71 -39.09 19.44 23.45
C THR A 71 -37.67 19.56 22.90
N ALA A 72 -36.93 20.59 23.26
CA ALA A 72 -35.55 20.80 22.84
C ALA A 72 -34.61 19.67 23.35
N ALA A 73 -34.87 19.18 24.57
CA ALA A 73 -34.12 18.04 25.10
C ALA A 73 -34.38 16.75 24.32
N THR A 74 -35.62 16.51 23.87
CA THR A 74 -35.97 15.35 23.05
C THR A 74 -35.25 15.41 21.70
N TYR A 75 -35.25 16.55 21.01
CA TYR A 75 -34.50 16.73 19.77
C TYR A 75 -32.98 16.60 19.96
N ALA A 76 -32.45 17.02 21.10
CA ALA A 76 -31.03 16.84 21.42
C ALA A 76 -30.66 15.36 21.58
N VAL A 77 -31.55 14.56 22.20
CA VAL A 77 -31.35 13.10 22.31
C VAL A 77 -31.38 12.43 20.96
N ASP A 78 -32.32 12.79 20.08
CA ASP A 78 -32.37 12.27 18.71
C ASP A 78 -31.12 12.63 17.92
N ALA A 79 -30.67 13.87 17.96
CA ALA A 79 -29.45 14.32 17.30
C ALA A 79 -28.19 13.59 17.79
N ILE A 80 -28.11 13.31 19.11
CA ILE A 80 -26.99 12.54 19.68
C ILE A 80 -27.08 11.08 19.22
N SER A 81 -28.26 10.49 19.18
CA SER A 81 -28.47 9.13 18.70
C SER A 81 -28.02 8.98 17.24
N ASP A 82 -28.40 9.93 16.38
CA ASP A 82 -27.98 9.98 14.98
C ASP A 82 -26.46 10.15 14.85
N ALA A 83 -25.86 10.98 15.67
CA ALA A 83 -24.41 11.15 15.71
C ALA A 83 -23.68 9.85 16.08
N ILE A 84 -24.18 9.13 17.09
CA ILE A 84 -23.65 7.82 17.50
C ILE A 84 -23.79 6.80 16.36
N ALA A 85 -24.93 6.78 15.67
CA ALA A 85 -25.16 5.90 14.53
C ALA A 85 -24.18 6.19 13.38
N LYS A 86 -23.92 7.45 13.05
CA LYS A 86 -22.92 7.87 12.05
C LYS A 86 -21.51 7.42 12.44
N VAL A 87 -21.09 7.67 13.69
CA VAL A 87 -19.76 7.23 14.18
C VAL A 87 -19.65 5.71 14.15
N SER A 88 -20.69 4.99 14.54
CA SER A 88 -20.70 3.52 14.53
C SER A 88 -20.61 2.96 13.10
N SER A 89 -21.32 3.56 12.16
CA SER A 89 -21.24 3.23 10.72
C SER A 89 -19.82 3.43 10.17
N GLN A 90 -19.21 4.58 10.47
CA GLN A 90 -17.84 4.88 10.03
C GLN A 90 -16.83 3.90 10.64
N ARG A 91 -16.97 3.59 11.93
CA ARG A 91 -16.10 2.58 12.58
C ARG A 91 -16.27 1.20 11.95
N SER A 92 -17.49 0.81 11.60
CA SER A 92 -17.76 -0.46 10.92
C SER A 92 -17.10 -0.50 9.53
N ALA A 93 -17.21 0.59 8.75
CA ALA A 93 -16.58 0.70 7.46
C ALA A 93 -15.04 0.60 7.55
N LEU A 94 -14.43 1.31 8.52
CA LEU A 94 -12.99 1.21 8.76
C LEU A 94 -12.56 -0.18 9.24
N GLY A 95 -13.37 -0.85 10.07
CA GLY A 95 -13.11 -2.24 10.47
C GLY A 95 -13.16 -3.21 9.29
N ALA A 96 -14.09 -3.00 8.35
CA ALA A 96 -14.13 -3.80 7.12
C ALA A 96 -12.88 -3.57 6.24
N VAL A 97 -12.39 -2.33 6.15
CA VAL A 97 -11.13 -2.03 5.45
C VAL A 97 -9.95 -2.71 6.14
N GLN A 98 -9.89 -2.67 7.47
CA GLN A 98 -8.85 -3.34 8.24
C GLN A 98 -8.83 -4.85 7.95
N ASN A 99 -9.97 -5.53 8.03
CA ASN A 99 -10.06 -6.96 7.70
C ASN A 99 -9.61 -7.25 6.26
N ARG A 100 -10.00 -6.39 5.30
CA ARG A 100 -9.53 -6.53 3.91
C ARG A 100 -8.02 -6.38 3.77
N LEU A 101 -7.42 -5.46 4.52
CA LEU A 101 -5.95 -5.27 4.53
C LEU A 101 -5.25 -6.48 5.15
N GLU A 102 -5.76 -7.02 6.25
CA GLU A 102 -5.22 -8.24 6.88
C GLU A 102 -5.24 -9.42 5.91
N HIS A 103 -6.37 -9.69 5.27
CA HIS A 103 -6.45 -10.76 4.25
C HIS A 103 -5.56 -10.49 3.02
N THR A 104 -5.37 -9.23 2.67
CA THR A 104 -4.45 -8.87 1.57
C THR A 104 -3.00 -9.15 1.97
N ILE A 105 -2.61 -8.85 3.21
CA ILE A 105 -1.27 -9.15 3.75
C ILE A 105 -1.04 -10.66 3.71
N ASP A 106 -1.95 -11.47 4.24
CA ASP A 106 -1.85 -12.93 4.23
C ASP A 106 -1.69 -13.49 2.82
N ASN A 107 -2.44 -12.93 1.85
CA ASN A 107 -2.33 -13.34 0.45
C ASN A 107 -1.00 -12.92 -0.17
N LEU A 108 -0.52 -11.72 0.12
CA LEU A 108 0.78 -11.25 -0.35
C LEU A 108 1.94 -12.06 0.22
N ASP A 109 1.87 -12.47 1.48
CA ASP A 109 2.89 -13.33 2.11
C ASP A 109 2.96 -14.69 1.38
N ASN A 110 1.83 -15.29 1.04
CA ASN A 110 1.79 -16.51 0.22
C ASN A 110 2.38 -16.29 -1.19
N ILE A 111 2.11 -15.14 -1.81
CA ILE A 111 2.67 -14.79 -3.13
C ILE A 111 4.18 -14.63 -3.02
N VAL A 112 4.67 -13.95 -1.99
CA VAL A 112 6.10 -13.75 -1.75
C VAL A 112 6.80 -15.11 -1.55
N GLU A 113 6.26 -16.01 -0.74
CA GLU A 113 6.81 -17.34 -0.53
C GLU A 113 6.87 -18.15 -1.83
N ASN A 114 5.79 -18.17 -2.59
CA ASN A 114 5.73 -18.87 -3.88
C ASN A 114 6.72 -18.27 -4.89
N THR A 115 6.82 -16.94 -4.94
CA THR A 115 7.73 -16.22 -5.85
C THR A 115 9.19 -16.48 -5.47
N THR A 116 9.52 -16.43 -4.18
CA THR A 116 10.86 -16.75 -3.67
C THR A 116 11.24 -18.20 -3.98
N THR A 117 10.30 -19.13 -3.81
CA THR A 117 10.51 -20.53 -4.17
C THR A 117 10.73 -20.70 -5.67
N ALA A 118 9.99 -19.99 -6.49
CA ALA A 118 10.15 -20.00 -7.95
C ALA A 118 11.49 -19.37 -8.37
N GLU A 119 11.89 -18.26 -7.75
CA GLU A 119 13.19 -17.63 -7.97
C GLU A 119 14.33 -18.59 -7.61
N SER A 120 14.25 -19.27 -6.47
CA SER A 120 15.22 -20.26 -6.02
C SER A 120 15.39 -21.39 -7.06
N ARG A 121 14.28 -21.91 -7.60
CA ARG A 121 14.34 -22.96 -8.65
C ARG A 121 15.00 -22.51 -9.95
N ILE A 122 14.95 -21.22 -10.24
CA ILE A 122 15.55 -20.66 -11.48
C ILE A 122 17.00 -20.28 -11.23
N ARG A 123 17.30 -19.73 -10.07
CA ARG A 123 18.57 -19.08 -9.78
C ARG A 123 19.54 -19.95 -9.02
N ASP A 124 19.03 -20.85 -8.16
CA ASP A 124 19.88 -21.69 -7.36
C ASP A 124 20.41 -22.85 -8.20
N THR A 125 21.71 -22.92 -8.33
CA THR A 125 22.42 -24.04 -8.97
C THR A 125 22.47 -25.22 -8.00
N ASP A 126 22.06 -26.41 -8.46
CA ASP A 126 22.30 -27.64 -7.70
C ASP A 126 23.81 -27.91 -7.67
N MET A 127 24.42 -27.60 -6.53
CA MET A 127 25.85 -27.74 -6.33
C MET A 127 26.30 -29.21 -6.47
N ALA A 128 25.44 -30.16 -6.16
CA ALA A 128 25.77 -31.57 -6.31
C ALA A 128 25.85 -31.93 -7.80
N GLU A 129 24.92 -31.50 -8.61
CA GLU A 129 24.95 -31.72 -10.07
C GLU A 129 26.14 -31.01 -10.72
N GLU A 130 26.41 -29.76 -10.34
CA GLU A 130 27.52 -28.99 -10.87
C GLU A 130 28.89 -29.61 -10.51
N MET A 131 29.03 -30.13 -9.28
CA MET A 131 30.23 -30.87 -8.88
C MET A 131 30.42 -32.16 -9.69
N VAL A 132 29.37 -32.89 -10.02
CA VAL A 132 29.40 -34.04 -10.90
C VAL A 132 29.85 -33.64 -12.31
N ASN A 133 29.27 -32.58 -12.86
CA ASN A 133 29.65 -32.07 -14.16
C ASN A 133 31.09 -31.57 -14.21
N TYR A 134 31.56 -30.91 -13.17
CA TYR A 134 32.95 -30.48 -13.01
C TYR A 134 33.91 -31.70 -12.97
N SER A 135 33.62 -32.70 -12.14
CA SER A 135 34.41 -33.91 -12.02
C SER A 135 34.45 -34.69 -13.34
N LYS A 136 33.32 -34.83 -14.01
CA LYS A 136 33.23 -35.46 -15.34
C LYS A 136 34.11 -34.74 -16.36
N ASN A 137 34.03 -33.40 -16.42
CA ASN A 137 34.83 -32.63 -17.34
C ASN A 137 36.34 -32.73 -17.07
N ASN A 138 36.74 -32.76 -15.80
CA ASN A 138 38.12 -32.96 -15.41
C ASN A 138 38.65 -34.38 -15.82
N ILE A 139 37.86 -35.43 -15.58
CA ILE A 139 38.22 -36.78 -15.97
C ILE A 139 38.32 -36.85 -17.51
N LEU A 140 37.39 -36.26 -18.23
CA LEU A 140 37.45 -36.22 -19.72
C LEU A 140 38.67 -35.48 -20.24
N ALA A 141 39.05 -34.36 -19.61
CA ALA A 141 40.25 -33.62 -19.98
C ALA A 141 41.53 -34.44 -19.75
N GLN A 142 41.64 -35.10 -18.60
CA GLN A 142 42.79 -35.97 -18.26
C GLN A 142 42.86 -37.20 -19.18
N ALA A 143 41.72 -37.84 -19.43
CA ALA A 143 41.62 -38.96 -20.36
C ALA A 143 42.00 -38.56 -21.78
N GLY A 144 41.50 -37.37 -22.24
CA GLY A 144 41.81 -36.81 -23.52
C GLY A 144 43.31 -36.53 -23.72
N GLN A 145 43.95 -35.96 -22.70
CA GLN A 145 45.39 -35.76 -22.71
C GLN A 145 46.19 -37.07 -22.78
N SER A 146 45.77 -38.07 -21.99
CA SER A 146 46.38 -39.40 -22.01
C SER A 146 46.21 -40.10 -23.35
N MET A 147 45.06 -40.02 -23.96
CA MET A 147 44.81 -40.60 -25.30
C MET A 147 45.59 -39.88 -26.40
N LEU A 148 45.74 -38.55 -26.31
CA LEU A 148 46.59 -37.80 -27.23
C LEU A 148 48.07 -38.20 -27.09
N ALA A 149 48.59 -38.39 -25.88
CA ALA A 149 49.90 -38.87 -25.62
C ALA A 149 50.12 -40.28 -26.21
N GLN A 150 49.13 -41.16 -26.01
CA GLN A 150 49.14 -42.54 -26.57
C GLN A 150 49.11 -42.51 -28.10
N ALA A 151 48.30 -41.66 -28.73
CA ALA A 151 48.22 -41.51 -30.16
C ALA A 151 49.56 -40.99 -30.76
N ASN A 152 50.20 -40.04 -30.09
CA ASN A 152 51.49 -39.49 -30.50
C ASN A 152 52.59 -40.56 -30.38
N GLN A 153 52.61 -41.42 -29.33
CA GLN A 153 53.55 -42.51 -29.21
C GLN A 153 53.36 -43.57 -30.31
N SER A 154 52.10 -43.89 -30.64
CA SER A 154 51.81 -44.86 -31.70
C SER A 154 52.31 -44.38 -33.07
N THR A 155 52.19 -43.11 -33.40
CA THR A 155 52.67 -42.50 -34.66
C THR A 155 54.21 -42.50 -34.70
N GLN A 156 54.89 -42.23 -33.57
CA GLN A 156 56.35 -42.35 -33.48
C GLN A 156 56.86 -43.77 -33.64
N GLY A 157 56.12 -44.75 -33.08
CA GLY A 157 56.42 -46.16 -33.27
C GLY A 157 56.33 -46.61 -34.73
N VAL A 158 55.33 -46.15 -35.44
CA VAL A 158 55.22 -46.42 -36.89
C VAL A 158 56.36 -45.78 -37.68
N LEU A 159 56.75 -44.55 -37.30
CA LEU A 159 57.85 -43.85 -37.97
C LEU A 159 59.17 -44.54 -37.75
N SER A 160 59.43 -45.12 -36.57
CA SER A 160 60.63 -45.87 -36.25
C SER A 160 60.72 -47.23 -36.95
N LEU A 161 59.61 -47.80 -37.42
CA LEU A 161 59.58 -49.04 -38.22
C LEU A 161 59.80 -48.77 -39.72
N LEU A 162 59.70 -47.53 -40.16
CA LEU A 162 59.88 -47.14 -41.56
C LEU A 162 61.30 -46.63 -41.85
N GLN A 163 62.12 -46.42 -40.83
CA GLN A 163 63.56 -46.12 -40.93
C GLN A 163 64.38 -47.36 -40.75
#